data_b9481d80425d7c3a518eca1b4ee19bef
#
_entry.id   b9481d80425d7c3a518eca1b4ee19bef
#
_cell.length_a   1.000
_cell.length_b   1.000
_cell.length_c   1.000
_cell.angle_alpha   90.00
_cell.angle_beta   90.00
_cell.angle_gamma   90.00
#
_symmetry.space_group_name_H-M   'P 1'
#
loop_
_entity.id
_entity.type
_entity.pdbx_description
1 polymer ?
#
loop_
_entity_poly.entity_id
_entity_poly.type
_entity_poly.pdbx_seq_one_letter_code
_entity_poly.pdbx_strand_id
1 'polypeptide(L)'
;MAAYAKVPSLTFVFNGEIVRGWDELRELQLQWWNDGKVRGTYTYLDGPIFEALGDDAGLTTFLIAARKQADDGSVVEKMLAYSALWRRFQDGWRITFAHESSNK
;
A
#
# COMPACT_ATOMS: atom_id res chain seq x y z
N MET A 1 1.92 7.32 4.85
CA MET A 1 1.62 7.94 3.53
C MET A 1 2.80 8.64 2.87
N ALA A 2 3.94 8.68 3.54
CA ALA A 2 5.11 9.40 2.99
C ALA A 2 5.67 8.75 1.72
N ALA A 3 5.48 7.44 1.52
CA ALA A 3 5.97 6.76 0.33
C ALA A 3 5.14 7.08 -0.93
N TYR A 4 3.91 7.57 -0.76
CA TYR A 4 3.02 7.85 -1.89
C TYR A 4 3.20 9.27 -2.40
N ALA A 5 3.18 9.43 -3.73
CA ALA A 5 3.30 10.73 -4.36
C ALA A 5 2.07 11.60 -4.02
N LYS A 6 2.31 12.81 -3.59
CA LYS A 6 1.23 13.74 -3.22
C LYS A 6 0.73 14.47 -4.46
N VAL A 7 0.13 13.72 -5.37
CA VAL A 7 -0.34 14.21 -6.66
C VAL A 7 -1.77 13.72 -6.92
N PRO A 8 -2.56 14.46 -7.72
CA PRO A 8 -3.93 14.04 -8.03
C PRO A 8 -4.01 12.76 -8.86
N SER A 9 -2.96 12.42 -9.59
CA SER A 9 -2.93 11.25 -10.48
C SER A 9 -2.52 9.96 -9.76
N LEU A 10 -2.19 10.02 -8.47
CA LEU A 10 -1.92 8.81 -7.69
C LEU A 10 -3.10 7.87 -7.79
N THR A 11 -2.85 6.60 -8.11
CA THR A 11 -3.89 5.60 -8.28
C THR A 11 -3.61 4.41 -7.38
N PHE A 12 -4.61 4.01 -6.62
CA PHE A 12 -4.55 2.83 -5.75
C PHE A 12 -5.72 1.93 -6.08
N VAL A 13 -5.41 0.69 -6.44
CA VAL A 13 -6.41 -0.32 -6.84
C VAL A 13 -6.42 -1.42 -5.79
N PHE A 14 -7.61 -1.76 -5.30
CA PHE A 14 -7.74 -2.84 -4.32
C PHE A 14 -9.13 -3.46 -4.42
N ASN A 15 -9.19 -4.77 -4.44
CA ASN A 15 -10.42 -5.55 -4.31
C ASN A 15 -11.60 -5.04 -5.14
N GLY A 16 -11.34 -4.68 -6.41
CA GLY A 16 -12.38 -4.20 -7.32
C GLY A 16 -12.68 -2.72 -7.27
N GLU A 17 -11.92 -1.95 -6.51
CA GLU A 17 -12.12 -0.51 -6.39
C GLU A 17 -10.88 0.26 -6.82
N ILE A 18 -11.09 1.48 -7.28
CA ILE A 18 -10.02 2.40 -7.69
C ILE A 18 -10.16 3.70 -6.90
N VAL A 19 -9.07 4.09 -6.25
CA VAL A 19 -8.97 5.37 -5.54
C VAL A 19 -7.95 6.24 -6.26
N ARG A 20 -8.29 7.49 -6.52
CA ARG A 20 -7.41 8.43 -7.20
C ARG A 20 -7.15 9.65 -6.34
N GLY A 21 -5.88 10.06 -6.33
CA GLY A 21 -5.44 11.22 -5.59
C GLY A 21 -4.95 10.88 -4.20
N TRP A 22 -3.91 11.60 -3.79
CA TRP A 22 -3.27 11.39 -2.49
C TRP A 22 -4.24 11.67 -1.33
N ASP A 23 -5.03 12.74 -1.45
CA ASP A 23 -5.93 13.13 -0.36
C ASP A 23 -7.00 12.08 -0.11
N GLU A 24 -7.57 11.53 -1.19
CA GLU A 24 -8.60 10.50 -1.09
C GLU A 24 -8.05 9.21 -0.51
N LEU A 25 -6.86 8.81 -0.92
CA LEU A 25 -6.20 7.62 -0.37
C LEU A 25 -5.90 7.81 1.12
N ARG A 26 -5.44 8.99 1.51
CA ARG A 26 -5.15 9.29 2.91
C ARG A 26 -6.41 9.14 3.78
N GLU A 27 -7.54 9.70 3.31
CA GLU A 27 -8.81 9.58 4.02
C GLU A 27 -9.20 8.11 4.20
N LEU A 28 -9.08 7.32 3.15
CA LEU A 28 -9.42 5.91 3.19
C LEU A 28 -8.51 5.13 4.15
N GLN A 29 -7.22 5.39 4.13
CA GLN A 29 -6.28 4.73 5.03
C GLN A 29 -6.52 5.10 6.49
N LEU A 30 -6.91 6.33 6.77
CA LEU A 30 -7.27 6.74 8.11
C LEU A 30 -8.49 5.95 8.61
N GLN A 31 -9.47 5.70 7.75
CA GLN A 31 -10.62 4.86 8.09
C GLN A 31 -10.20 3.42 8.36
N TRP A 32 -9.35 2.85 7.52
CA TRP A 32 -8.88 1.46 7.70
C TRP A 32 -8.16 1.26 9.02
N TRP A 33 -7.39 2.25 9.48
CA TRP A 33 -6.60 2.16 10.69
C TRP A 33 -7.24 2.88 11.87
N ASN A 34 -8.47 3.32 11.72
CA ASN A 34 -9.26 4.01 12.75
C ASN A 34 -8.44 5.13 13.41
N ASP A 35 -7.88 6.03 12.59
CA ASP A 35 -7.04 7.15 13.00
C ASP A 35 -5.81 6.70 13.82
N GLY A 36 -5.26 5.55 13.45
CA GLY A 36 -4.07 5.01 14.12
C GLY A 36 -4.34 4.23 15.39
N LYS A 37 -5.61 4.04 15.75
CA LYS A 37 -5.98 3.27 16.96
C LYS A 37 -5.90 1.76 16.74
N VAL A 38 -5.97 1.30 15.50
CA VAL A 38 -5.84 -0.11 15.17
C VAL A 38 -4.36 -0.42 14.93
N ARG A 39 -3.87 -1.42 15.62
CA ARG A 39 -2.48 -1.85 15.48
C ARG A 39 -2.40 -3.09 14.63
N GLY A 40 -1.39 -3.13 13.77
CA GLY A 40 -1.16 -4.27 12.93
C GLY A 40 0.31 -4.56 12.75
N THR A 41 0.62 -5.79 12.39
CA THR A 41 1.96 -6.21 12.05
C THR A 41 1.96 -6.81 10.66
N TYR A 42 3.11 -6.69 9.97
CA TYR A 42 3.30 -7.22 8.64
C TYR A 42 4.52 -8.11 8.61
N THR A 43 4.38 -9.24 7.93
CA THR A 43 5.51 -10.16 7.73
C THR A 43 5.62 -10.43 6.24
N TYR A 44 6.82 -10.21 5.67
CA TYR A 44 7.04 -10.54 4.26
C TYR A 44 7.13 -12.05 4.10
N LEU A 45 6.29 -12.59 3.22
CA LEU A 45 6.29 -14.00 2.83
C LEU A 45 7.06 -14.23 1.54
N ASP A 46 7.06 -13.22 0.66
CA ASP A 46 7.77 -13.26 -0.61
C ASP A 46 8.14 -11.83 -0.98
N GLY A 47 9.39 -11.61 -1.38
CA GLY A 47 9.90 -10.30 -1.74
C GLY A 47 10.27 -9.47 -0.53
N PRO A 48 10.36 -8.15 -0.68
CA PRO A 48 10.04 -7.41 -1.92
C PRO A 48 11.06 -7.66 -3.03
N ILE A 49 10.54 -7.71 -4.24
CA ILE A 49 11.35 -7.79 -5.45
C ILE A 49 11.24 -6.46 -6.17
N PHE A 50 12.37 -5.91 -6.59
CA PHE A 50 12.43 -4.63 -7.28
C PHE A 50 12.88 -4.85 -8.72
N GLU A 51 12.17 -4.28 -9.68
CA GLU A 51 12.54 -4.27 -11.08
C GLU A 51 12.68 -2.84 -11.56
N ALA A 52 13.86 -2.49 -12.05
CA ALA A 52 14.08 -1.16 -12.60
C ALA A 52 13.46 -1.05 -13.99
N LEU A 53 12.73 0.04 -14.22
CA LEU A 53 12.12 0.34 -15.51
C LEU A 53 12.76 1.57 -16.13
N GLY A 54 14.09 1.70 -16.00
CA GLY A 54 14.85 2.85 -16.40
C GLY A 54 15.41 3.57 -15.18
N ASP A 55 15.91 4.80 -15.41
CA ASP A 55 16.55 5.56 -14.34
C ASP A 55 15.57 6.23 -13.38
N ASP A 56 14.33 6.43 -13.82
CA ASP A 56 13.35 7.25 -13.11
C ASP A 56 12.10 6.48 -12.69
N ALA A 57 12.04 5.17 -12.92
CA ALA A 57 10.90 4.35 -12.57
C ALA A 57 11.32 2.96 -12.13
N GLY A 58 10.51 2.35 -11.27
CA GLY A 58 10.75 1.00 -10.81
C GLY A 58 9.46 0.37 -10.32
N LEU A 59 9.44 -0.96 -10.30
CA LEU A 59 8.29 -1.74 -9.86
C LEU A 59 8.69 -2.61 -8.68
N THR A 60 7.88 -2.62 -7.63
CA THR A 60 8.06 -3.55 -6.52
C THR A 60 6.87 -4.47 -6.41
N THR A 61 7.16 -5.72 -6.06
CA THR A 61 6.12 -6.72 -5.78
C THR A 61 6.48 -7.47 -4.51
N PHE A 62 5.48 -7.78 -3.70
CA PHE A 62 5.67 -8.61 -2.50
C PHE A 62 4.37 -9.23 -2.05
N LEU A 63 4.52 -10.27 -1.24
CA LEU A 63 3.41 -10.91 -0.55
C LEU A 63 3.67 -10.77 0.95
N ILE A 64 2.66 -10.30 1.67
CA ILE A 64 2.77 -10.13 3.12
C ILE A 64 1.62 -10.82 3.83
N ALA A 65 1.88 -11.23 5.05
CA ALA A 65 0.84 -11.59 6.01
C ALA A 65 0.60 -10.37 6.90
N ALA A 66 -0.62 -9.87 6.89
CA ALA A 66 -1.03 -8.73 7.71
C ALA A 66 -1.88 -9.24 8.85
N ARG A 67 -1.50 -8.93 10.08
CA ARG A 67 -2.24 -9.31 11.29
C ARG A 67 -2.70 -8.06 11.99
N LYS A 68 -3.96 -8.07 12.38
CA LYS A 68 -4.64 -6.91 12.94
C LYS A 68 -5.47 -7.37 14.15
N GLN A 69 -5.37 -6.64 15.25
CA GLN A 69 -6.16 -6.94 16.43
C GLN A 69 -7.47 -6.17 16.37
N ALA A 70 -8.59 -6.88 16.48
CA ALA A 70 -9.90 -6.26 16.52
C ALA A 70 -10.21 -5.74 17.94
N ASP A 71 -11.27 -4.93 18.05
CA ASP A 71 -11.66 -4.31 19.31
C ASP A 71 -12.01 -5.34 20.41
N ASP A 72 -12.49 -6.51 20.02
CA ASP A 72 -12.84 -7.58 20.96
C ASP A 72 -11.62 -8.44 21.36
N GLY A 73 -10.42 -8.07 20.93
CA GLY A 73 -9.20 -8.79 21.24
C GLY A 73 -8.87 -9.92 20.27
N SER A 74 -9.77 -10.24 19.34
CA SER A 74 -9.49 -11.26 18.33
C SER A 74 -8.45 -10.77 17.33
N VAL A 75 -7.77 -11.71 16.68
CA VAL A 75 -6.75 -11.42 15.68
C VAL A 75 -7.27 -11.82 14.31
N VAL A 76 -7.21 -10.90 13.36
CA VAL A 76 -7.55 -11.14 11.97
C VAL A 76 -6.26 -11.17 11.17
N GLU A 77 -6.07 -12.21 10.36
CA GLU A 77 -4.90 -12.33 9.49
C GLU A 77 -5.36 -12.39 8.05
N LYS A 78 -4.70 -11.62 7.19
CA LYS A 78 -4.94 -11.61 5.75
C LYS A 78 -3.62 -11.72 5.02
N MET A 79 -3.65 -12.34 3.86
CA MET A 79 -2.51 -12.32 2.94
C MET A 79 -2.79 -11.28 1.88
N LEU A 80 -1.82 -10.41 1.66
CA LEU A 80 -1.92 -9.31 0.70
C LEU A 80 -0.82 -9.44 -0.32
N ALA A 81 -1.22 -9.51 -1.60
CA ALA A 81 -0.29 -9.38 -2.71
C ALA A 81 -0.30 -7.92 -3.15
N TYR A 82 0.88 -7.34 -3.28
CA TYR A 82 1.02 -5.91 -3.48
C TYR A 82 2.02 -5.64 -4.60
N SER A 83 1.66 -4.73 -5.49
CA SER A 83 2.57 -4.21 -6.52
C SER A 83 2.48 -2.70 -6.52
N ALA A 84 3.62 -2.05 -6.74
CA ALA A 84 3.69 -0.59 -6.73
C ALA A 84 4.64 -0.11 -7.81
N LEU A 85 4.24 0.94 -8.50
CA LEU A 85 5.07 1.67 -9.44
C LEU A 85 5.65 2.87 -8.73
N TRP A 86 6.97 2.94 -8.71
CA TRP A 86 7.73 4.03 -8.12
C TRP A 86 8.25 4.93 -9.22
N ARG A 87 8.22 6.23 -8.97
CA ARG A 87 8.86 7.21 -9.84
C ARG A 87 9.76 8.10 -9.03
N ARG A 88 10.84 8.55 -9.67
CA ARG A 88 11.78 9.47 -9.03
C ARG A 88 11.32 10.90 -9.22
N PHE A 89 11.12 11.58 -8.09
CA PHE A 89 10.84 13.01 -8.04
C PHE A 89 12.06 13.74 -7.51
N GLN A 90 12.01 15.05 -7.54
CA GLN A 90 13.13 15.86 -7.07
C GLN A 90 13.49 15.58 -5.61
N ASP A 91 12.51 15.27 -4.78
CA ASP A 91 12.68 15.00 -3.35
C ASP A 91 12.77 13.50 -3.02
N GLY A 92 12.89 12.65 -4.03
CA GLY A 92 13.07 11.22 -3.81
C GLY A 92 12.08 10.35 -4.57
N TRP A 93 12.11 9.07 -4.27
CA TRP A 93 11.23 8.08 -4.90
C TRP A 93 9.88 8.04 -4.21
N ARG A 94 8.80 8.03 -5.02
CA ARG A 94 7.43 7.96 -4.51
C ARG A 94 6.61 7.00 -5.35
N ILE A 95 5.61 6.39 -4.70
CA ILE A 95 4.65 5.50 -5.37
C ILE A 95 3.61 6.36 -6.09
N THR A 96 3.42 6.11 -7.39
CA THR A 96 2.39 6.78 -8.19
C THR A 96 1.25 5.86 -8.55
N PHE A 97 1.42 4.55 -8.42
CA PHE A 97 0.40 3.55 -8.67
C PHE A 97 0.66 2.37 -7.74
N ALA A 98 -0.38 1.83 -7.16
CA ALA A 98 -0.28 0.62 -6.37
C ALA A 98 -1.52 -0.23 -6.57
N HIS A 99 -1.33 -1.54 -6.52
CA HIS A 99 -2.41 -2.52 -6.59
C HIS A 99 -2.24 -3.50 -5.45
N GLU A 100 -3.27 -3.67 -4.68
CA GLU A 100 -3.30 -4.59 -3.56
C GLU A 100 -4.47 -5.55 -3.74
N SER A 101 -4.22 -6.84 -3.52
CA SER A 101 -5.29 -7.83 -3.49
C SER A 101 -5.14 -8.68 -2.23
N SER A 102 -6.26 -9.09 -1.66
CA SER A 102 -6.25 -9.92 -0.46
C SER A 102 -6.99 -11.22 -0.73
N ASN A 103 -6.70 -12.24 0.08
CA ASN A 103 -7.39 -13.51 -0.01
C ASN A 103 -8.76 -13.46 0.70
N LYS A 104 -9.12 -12.31 1.21
CA LYS A 104 -10.42 -12.09 1.85
C LYS A 104 -10.86 -10.65 1.73
#